data_95b9675f51b22a987889b0470d9a7a23
#
_entry.id   95b9675f51b22a987889b0470d9a7a23
#
_cell.length_a   1.000
_cell.length_b   1.000
_cell.length_c   1.000
_cell.angle_alpha   90.00
_cell.angle_beta   90.00
_cell.angle_gamma   90.00
#
_symmetry.space_group_name_H-M   'P 1'
#
loop_
_entity.id
_entity.type
_entity.pdbx_description
1 polymer ?
#
loop_
_entity_poly.entity_id
_entity_poly.type
_entity_poly.pdbx_seq_one_letter_code
_entity_poly.pdbx_strand_id
1 'polypeptide(L)'
;MFLANALSNKKVLNNLRDGLPYPYTEKDGAGYIDAMLAADPNSTFAYAIEIDGRVAGSIGAFRQENIHFRTAELGYYLGEEYWGKGAMTQAVRLLCKKLFDETDILRIYAEPFAYNTGSRRVLEKAGFQLEGIMKNQAVKNGQVLDMALYALTRQTETYPVRRLNADEIQSALDLTWEVFLQFEAPEYSKEGIDFFRASLDDEERTRALKFYGAFDGDQLVGTLCMREPQHIGGFFVKADHHRKGIGRALFETMRRDYDKQEFTVNSSPYAVKVYERLGFEATDTEQVVNGLRFTPMIYKS
;
A
#
# COMPACT_ATOMS: atom_id res chain seq x y z
N MET A 1 33.29 9.52 4.51
CA MET A 1 33.86 10.67 3.74
C MET A 1 32.81 11.42 2.88
N PHE A 2 31.95 10.78 2.05
CA PHE A 2 30.97 11.51 1.22
C PHE A 2 29.96 12.35 2.01
N LEU A 3 29.31 11.77 3.03
CA LEU A 3 28.31 12.49 3.86
C LEU A 3 28.90 13.75 4.48
N ALA A 4 30.11 13.66 5.04
CA ALA A 4 30.80 14.80 5.63
C ALA A 4 31.04 15.93 4.62
N ASN A 5 31.46 15.60 3.41
CA ASN A 5 31.69 16.59 2.36
C ASN A 5 30.38 17.23 1.86
N ALA A 6 29.36 16.41 1.57
CA ALA A 6 28.08 16.91 1.05
C ALA A 6 27.35 17.80 2.07
N LEU A 7 27.33 17.38 3.34
CA LEU A 7 26.65 18.11 4.42
C LEU A 7 27.50 19.25 5.03
N SER A 8 28.78 19.36 4.68
CA SER A 8 29.58 20.56 4.95
C SER A 8 29.50 21.63 3.85
N ASN A 9 28.84 21.31 2.73
CA ASN A 9 28.59 22.29 1.66
C ASN A 9 27.40 23.20 2.04
N LYS A 10 27.67 24.51 2.21
CA LYS A 10 26.65 25.50 2.59
C LYS A 10 25.48 25.57 1.60
N LYS A 11 25.69 25.31 0.31
CA LYS A 11 24.61 25.29 -0.67
C LYS A 11 23.63 24.12 -0.43
N VAL A 12 24.12 23.00 0.06
CA VAL A 12 23.30 21.85 0.49
C VAL A 12 22.63 22.19 1.82
N LEU A 13 23.40 22.58 2.84
CA LEU A 13 22.91 22.85 4.19
C LEU A 13 21.84 23.93 4.24
N ASN A 14 21.98 24.99 3.45
CA ASN A 14 20.99 26.07 3.43
C ASN A 14 19.60 25.61 2.98
N ASN A 15 19.51 24.47 2.31
CA ASN A 15 18.25 23.89 1.84
C ASN A 15 17.74 22.73 2.73
N LEU A 16 18.44 22.43 3.83
CA LEU A 16 18.02 21.43 4.82
C LEU A 16 17.49 22.10 6.09
N ARG A 17 16.73 21.36 6.88
CA ARG A 17 16.29 21.79 8.22
C ARG A 17 17.51 21.95 9.14
N ASP A 18 17.35 22.72 10.20
CA ASP A 18 18.38 22.84 11.25
C ASP A 18 18.49 21.52 12.05
N GLY A 19 19.56 21.40 12.83
CA GLY A 19 19.87 20.23 13.65
C GLY A 19 21.06 19.40 13.15
N LEU A 20 21.58 19.69 11.96
CA LEU A 20 22.84 19.10 11.50
C LEU A 20 24.02 19.89 12.06
N PRO A 21 25.05 19.21 12.62
CA PRO A 21 26.25 19.89 13.09
C PRO A 21 27.03 20.53 11.93
N TYR A 22 27.75 21.61 12.23
CA TYR A 22 28.65 22.24 11.27
C TYR A 22 30.01 22.58 11.88
N PRO A 23 31.13 22.10 11.32
CA PRO A 23 31.22 21.20 10.17
C PRO A 23 30.66 19.81 10.48
N TYR A 24 30.07 19.15 9.46
CA TYR A 24 29.58 17.78 9.56
C TYR A 24 30.75 16.81 9.45
N THR A 25 30.92 15.91 10.41
CA THR A 25 32.05 15.01 10.50
C THR A 25 31.70 13.57 10.07
N GLU A 26 32.73 12.73 9.88
CA GLU A 26 32.51 11.30 9.61
C GLU A 26 31.83 10.60 10.79
N LYS A 27 32.11 11.03 12.04
CA LYS A 27 31.44 10.52 13.23
C LYS A 27 29.93 10.83 13.22
N ASP A 28 29.56 12.03 12.82
CA ASP A 28 28.14 12.40 12.69
C ASP A 28 27.46 11.54 11.63
N GLY A 29 28.15 11.29 10.51
CA GLY A 29 27.67 10.41 9.44
C GLY A 29 27.49 8.96 9.90
N ALA A 30 28.43 8.42 10.64
CA ALA A 30 28.33 7.07 11.21
C ALA A 30 27.14 6.99 12.18
N GLY A 31 27.01 7.95 13.11
CA GLY A 31 25.88 7.99 14.03
C GLY A 31 24.51 8.10 13.34
N TYR A 32 24.42 8.84 12.23
CA TYR A 32 23.20 8.88 11.42
C TYR A 32 22.88 7.52 10.79
N ILE A 33 23.88 6.85 10.21
CA ILE A 33 23.69 5.52 9.61
C ILE A 33 23.25 4.52 10.68
N ASP A 34 23.89 4.49 11.83
CA ASP A 34 23.54 3.59 12.95
C ASP A 34 22.10 3.83 13.41
N ALA A 35 21.69 5.10 13.52
CA ALA A 35 20.32 5.45 13.88
C ALA A 35 19.30 4.98 12.84
N MET A 36 19.59 5.11 11.54
CA MET A 36 18.70 4.63 10.47
C MET A 36 18.62 3.10 10.42
N LEU A 37 19.72 2.40 10.68
CA LEU A 37 19.75 0.93 10.74
C LEU A 37 19.00 0.37 11.97
N ALA A 38 18.98 1.11 13.07
CA ALA A 38 18.25 0.75 14.29
C ALA A 38 16.77 1.17 14.29
N ALA A 39 16.34 2.00 13.33
CA ALA A 39 14.99 2.49 13.26
C ALA A 39 13.98 1.41 12.85
N ASP A 40 12.72 1.56 13.26
CA ASP A 40 11.65 0.65 12.85
C ASP A 40 11.45 0.67 11.31
N PRO A 41 11.66 -0.47 10.63
CA PRO A 41 11.52 -0.57 9.17
C PRO A 41 10.10 -0.34 8.66
N ASN A 42 9.07 -0.35 9.53
CA ASN A 42 7.69 -0.06 9.15
C ASN A 42 7.37 1.45 9.17
N SER A 43 8.22 2.25 9.81
CA SER A 43 8.02 3.71 9.94
C SER A 43 9.13 4.54 9.30
N THR A 44 10.33 3.98 9.12
CA THR A 44 11.51 4.68 8.61
C THR A 44 12.06 4.00 7.37
N PHE A 45 11.98 4.68 6.24
CA PHE A 45 12.40 4.18 4.93
C PHE A 45 13.55 5.05 4.42
N ALA A 46 14.79 4.77 4.89
CA ALA A 46 15.98 5.57 4.57
C ALA A 46 16.95 4.80 3.68
N TYR A 47 17.41 5.45 2.61
CA TYR A 47 18.28 4.85 1.58
C TYR A 47 19.42 5.80 1.19
N ALA A 48 20.59 5.24 0.89
CA ALA A 48 21.65 5.94 0.18
C ALA A 48 21.31 6.01 -1.32
N ILE A 49 21.67 7.13 -1.95
CA ILE A 49 21.64 7.26 -3.42
C ILE A 49 23.05 7.01 -3.91
N GLU A 50 23.19 6.01 -4.77
CA GLU A 50 24.46 5.66 -5.41
C GLU A 50 24.42 6.05 -6.89
N ILE A 51 25.50 6.66 -7.38
CA ILE A 51 25.73 7.01 -8.77
C ILE A 51 27.13 6.57 -9.15
N ASP A 52 27.26 5.73 -10.16
CA ASP A 52 28.53 5.19 -10.67
C ASP A 52 29.41 4.58 -9.55
N GLY A 53 28.81 3.77 -8.66
CA GLY A 53 29.49 3.11 -7.57
C GLY A 53 29.91 4.03 -6.40
N ARG A 54 29.39 5.27 -6.35
CA ARG A 54 29.70 6.23 -5.29
C ARG A 54 28.43 6.75 -4.64
N VAL A 55 28.45 6.88 -3.32
CA VAL A 55 27.36 7.52 -2.59
C VAL A 55 27.28 8.99 -3.01
N ALA A 56 26.12 9.40 -3.52
CA ALA A 56 25.84 10.73 -4.06
C ALA A 56 24.87 11.55 -3.18
N GLY A 57 24.12 10.90 -2.31
CA GLY A 57 23.12 11.54 -1.45
C GLY A 57 22.36 10.55 -0.58
N SER A 58 21.30 11.04 0.01
CA SER A 58 20.35 10.23 0.78
C SER A 58 18.92 10.66 0.48
N ILE A 59 18.02 9.70 0.57
CA ILE A 59 16.58 9.89 0.46
C ILE A 59 15.89 9.07 1.53
N GLY A 60 14.86 9.61 2.16
CA GLY A 60 14.07 8.89 3.15
C GLY A 60 12.62 9.34 3.15
N ALA A 61 11.76 8.46 3.63
CA ALA A 61 10.39 8.76 3.96
C ALA A 61 10.10 8.30 5.38
N PHE A 62 9.41 9.11 6.15
CA PHE A 62 9.16 8.90 7.57
C PHE A 62 7.66 8.89 7.78
N ARG A 63 7.13 7.72 8.16
CA ARG A 63 5.72 7.54 8.45
C ARG A 63 5.31 8.41 9.62
N GLN A 64 4.17 9.05 9.48
CA GLN A 64 3.59 9.85 10.55
C GLN A 64 2.81 8.95 11.52
N GLU A 65 2.45 9.52 12.66
CA GLU A 65 1.75 8.81 13.74
C GLU A 65 0.27 9.19 13.84
N ASN A 66 -0.45 8.53 14.73
CA ASN A 66 -1.83 8.80 15.07
C ASN A 66 -2.75 8.75 13.84
N ILE A 67 -3.62 9.74 13.63
CA ILE A 67 -4.55 9.81 12.49
C ILE A 67 -3.83 9.92 11.14
N HIS A 68 -2.54 10.25 11.13
CA HIS A 68 -1.70 10.38 9.94
C HIS A 68 -0.86 9.13 9.64
N PHE A 69 -1.13 7.99 10.30
CA PHE A 69 -0.31 6.77 10.20
C PHE A 69 -0.16 6.19 8.78
N ARG A 70 -1.00 6.62 7.84
CA ARG A 70 -0.91 6.27 6.40
C ARG A 70 -0.35 7.40 5.54
N THR A 71 0.35 8.35 6.18
CA THR A 71 1.05 9.46 5.53
C THR A 71 2.54 9.36 5.85
N ALA A 72 3.41 9.70 4.91
CA ALA A 72 4.85 9.78 5.14
C ALA A 72 5.42 11.12 4.65
N GLU A 73 6.37 11.66 5.41
CA GLU A 73 7.14 12.83 5.01
C GLU A 73 8.39 12.40 4.25
N LEU A 74 8.58 12.95 3.05
CA LEU A 74 9.73 12.72 2.18
C LEU A 74 10.81 13.77 2.44
N GLY A 75 12.03 13.31 2.71
CA GLY A 75 13.22 14.15 2.82
C GLY A 75 14.37 13.61 1.98
N TYR A 76 15.18 14.50 1.40
CA TYR A 76 16.35 14.09 0.60
C TYR A 76 17.38 15.20 0.49
N TYR A 77 18.59 14.79 0.18
CA TYR A 77 19.66 15.69 -0.30
C TYR A 77 20.58 14.96 -1.28
N LEU A 78 21.29 15.75 -2.08
CA LEU A 78 22.24 15.27 -3.08
C LEU A 78 23.46 16.20 -3.05
N GLY A 79 24.66 15.64 -3.22
CA GLY A 79 25.88 16.43 -3.40
C GLY A 79 25.75 17.37 -4.60
N GLU A 80 26.32 18.59 -4.48
CA GLU A 80 26.18 19.65 -5.49
C GLU A 80 26.64 19.18 -6.89
N GLU A 81 27.71 18.39 -6.96
CA GLU A 81 28.25 17.84 -8.20
C GLU A 81 27.31 16.94 -8.99
N TYR A 82 26.26 16.44 -8.34
CA TYR A 82 25.25 15.56 -8.95
C TYR A 82 23.95 16.31 -9.31
N TRP A 83 23.85 17.62 -9.03
CA TRP A 83 22.65 18.39 -9.31
C TRP A 83 22.40 18.54 -10.82
N GLY A 84 21.14 18.76 -11.19
CA GLY A 84 20.73 19.02 -12.57
C GLY A 84 20.70 17.80 -13.50
N LYS A 85 21.15 16.62 -13.05
CA LYS A 85 21.29 15.40 -13.87
C LYS A 85 20.08 14.44 -13.78
N GLY A 86 19.04 14.80 -13.04
CA GLY A 86 17.81 13.99 -12.92
C GLY A 86 17.84 12.85 -11.89
N ALA A 87 19.01 12.57 -11.29
CA ALA A 87 19.17 11.46 -10.33
C ALA A 87 18.20 11.54 -9.15
N MET A 88 18.03 12.71 -8.52
CA MET A 88 17.07 12.87 -7.43
C MET A 88 15.62 12.62 -7.87
N THR A 89 15.21 13.08 -9.05
CA THR A 89 13.86 12.80 -9.57
C THR A 89 13.61 11.30 -9.72
N GLN A 90 14.62 10.57 -10.20
CA GLN A 90 14.53 9.11 -10.33
C GLN A 90 14.45 8.43 -8.95
N ALA A 91 15.30 8.85 -8.01
CA ALA A 91 15.30 8.31 -6.64
C ALA A 91 13.94 8.54 -5.94
N VAL A 92 13.35 9.73 -6.06
CA VAL A 92 12.01 10.04 -5.53
C VAL A 92 10.94 9.13 -6.14
N ARG A 93 10.93 8.95 -7.46
CA ARG A 93 9.98 8.05 -8.15
C ARG A 93 10.10 6.60 -7.66
N LEU A 94 11.33 6.10 -7.55
CA LEU A 94 11.59 4.73 -7.09
C LEU A 94 11.12 4.52 -5.65
N LEU A 95 11.43 5.45 -4.74
CA LEU A 95 11.00 5.35 -3.36
C LEU A 95 9.48 5.45 -3.23
N CYS A 96 8.83 6.41 -3.90
CA CYS A 96 7.37 6.55 -3.86
C CYS A 96 6.67 5.30 -4.40
N LYS A 97 7.16 4.75 -5.53
CA LYS A 97 6.63 3.51 -6.08
C LYS A 97 6.76 2.36 -5.08
N LYS A 98 7.95 2.16 -4.50
CA LYS A 98 8.20 1.13 -3.49
C LYS A 98 7.24 1.26 -2.30
N LEU A 99 7.08 2.47 -1.75
CA LEU A 99 6.19 2.71 -0.62
C LEU A 99 4.73 2.43 -0.96
N PHE A 100 4.27 2.84 -2.13
CA PHE A 100 2.90 2.56 -2.54
C PHE A 100 2.66 1.07 -2.87
N ASP A 101 3.65 0.36 -3.36
CA ASP A 101 3.52 -1.06 -3.68
C ASP A 101 3.61 -1.97 -2.43
N GLU A 102 4.51 -1.64 -1.49
CA GLU A 102 4.89 -2.54 -0.40
C GLU A 102 4.26 -2.18 0.95
N THR A 103 3.66 -1.00 1.09
CA THR A 103 3.06 -0.53 2.35
C THR A 103 1.61 -0.11 2.17
N ASP A 104 0.96 0.30 3.26
CA ASP A 104 -0.40 0.87 3.23
C ASP A 104 -0.42 2.41 3.19
N ILE A 105 0.73 3.07 2.97
CA ILE A 105 0.83 4.52 2.83
C ILE A 105 -0.06 5.00 1.68
N LEU A 106 -0.87 6.03 1.94
CA LEU A 106 -1.78 6.65 0.97
C LEU A 106 -1.27 7.98 0.43
N ARG A 107 -0.41 8.64 1.21
CA ARG A 107 0.06 9.98 0.90
C ARG A 107 1.53 10.12 1.28
N ILE A 108 2.31 10.70 0.37
CA ILE A 108 3.69 11.11 0.61
C ILE A 108 3.74 12.61 0.37
N TYR A 109 4.25 13.38 1.35
CA TYR A 109 4.38 14.82 1.22
C TYR A 109 5.83 15.28 1.44
N ALA A 110 6.16 16.45 0.94
CA ALA A 110 7.45 17.10 1.12
C ALA A 110 7.26 18.62 1.28
N GLU A 111 8.09 19.22 2.12
CA GLU A 111 8.04 20.64 2.47
C GLU A 111 9.38 21.32 2.19
N PRO A 112 9.76 21.55 0.93
CA PRO A 112 10.94 22.35 0.61
C PRO A 112 10.68 23.82 0.93
N PHE A 113 11.76 24.57 1.23
CA PHE A 113 11.68 26.03 1.27
C PHE A 113 11.14 26.55 -0.08
N ALA A 114 10.24 27.52 -0.04
CA ALA A 114 9.57 28.04 -1.25
C ALA A 114 10.56 28.59 -2.29
N TYR A 115 11.72 29.12 -1.86
CA TYR A 115 12.79 29.58 -2.74
C TYR A 115 13.60 28.45 -3.38
N ASN A 116 13.57 27.20 -2.84
CA ASN A 116 14.34 26.09 -3.36
C ASN A 116 13.71 25.53 -4.64
N THR A 117 13.90 26.26 -5.75
CA THR A 117 13.36 25.89 -7.05
C THR A 117 13.87 24.54 -7.55
N GLY A 118 15.09 24.14 -7.15
CA GLY A 118 15.68 22.83 -7.49
C GLY A 118 14.88 21.68 -6.93
N SER A 119 14.59 21.70 -5.62
CA SER A 119 13.79 20.69 -4.95
C SER A 119 12.34 20.69 -5.46
N ARG A 120 11.72 21.85 -5.64
CA ARG A 120 10.36 21.98 -6.17
C ARG A 120 10.23 21.32 -7.56
N ARG A 121 11.17 21.58 -8.46
CA ARG A 121 11.20 20.94 -9.79
C ARG A 121 11.41 19.41 -9.73
N VAL A 122 12.18 18.92 -8.77
CA VAL A 122 12.32 17.47 -8.54
C VAL A 122 10.97 16.85 -8.20
N LEU A 123 10.24 17.44 -7.25
CA LEU A 123 8.92 16.98 -6.81
C LEU A 123 7.89 17.04 -7.95
N GLU A 124 7.80 18.16 -8.67
CA GLU A 124 6.90 18.33 -9.82
C GLU A 124 7.17 17.28 -10.90
N LYS A 125 8.45 17.07 -11.26
CA LYS A 125 8.83 16.03 -12.23
C LYS A 125 8.58 14.61 -11.72
N ALA A 126 8.58 14.40 -10.41
CA ALA A 126 8.25 13.10 -9.81
C ALA A 126 6.74 12.85 -9.71
N GLY A 127 5.89 13.83 -10.03
CA GLY A 127 4.43 13.73 -10.04
C GLY A 127 3.74 14.33 -8.82
N PHE A 128 4.49 14.95 -7.90
CA PHE A 128 3.91 15.67 -6.77
C PHE A 128 3.18 16.93 -7.23
N GLN A 129 2.07 17.23 -6.59
CA GLN A 129 1.30 18.44 -6.81
C GLN A 129 1.54 19.45 -5.68
N LEU A 130 1.67 20.73 -6.03
CA LEU A 130 1.72 21.83 -5.07
C LEU A 130 0.33 22.01 -4.47
N GLU A 131 0.21 21.83 -3.14
CA GLU A 131 -1.04 22.05 -2.42
C GLU A 131 -1.14 23.47 -1.83
N GLY A 132 0.01 24.10 -1.57
CA GLY A 132 0.02 25.47 -1.07
C GLY A 132 1.39 26.00 -0.69
N ILE A 133 1.44 27.30 -0.47
CA ILE A 133 2.60 28.00 0.11
C ILE A 133 2.26 28.36 1.56
N MET A 134 3.00 27.77 2.47
CA MET A 134 2.88 28.01 3.90
C MET A 134 3.72 29.23 4.26
N LYS A 135 3.04 30.36 4.44
CA LYS A 135 3.67 31.64 4.72
C LYS A 135 4.28 31.68 6.13
N ASN A 136 5.53 32.20 6.22
CA ASN A 136 6.25 32.37 7.49
C ASN A 136 6.39 31.07 8.31
N GLN A 137 6.45 29.92 7.62
CA GLN A 137 6.42 28.59 8.23
C GLN A 137 7.72 28.23 8.96
N ALA A 138 8.85 28.78 8.54
CA ALA A 138 10.14 28.43 9.08
C ALA A 138 11.01 29.64 9.39
N VAL A 139 11.93 29.48 10.34
CA VAL A 139 13.01 30.45 10.59
C VAL A 139 14.33 29.71 10.36
N LYS A 140 15.18 30.21 9.46
CA LYS A 140 16.51 29.67 9.22
C LYS A 140 17.54 30.78 9.11
N ASN A 141 18.63 30.64 9.83
CA ASN A 141 19.69 31.68 9.90
C ASN A 141 19.13 33.06 10.26
N GLY A 142 18.13 33.13 11.14
CA GLY A 142 17.46 34.36 11.56
C GLY A 142 16.48 34.96 10.54
N GLN A 143 16.26 34.34 9.41
CA GLN A 143 15.31 34.75 8.37
C GLN A 143 14.03 33.97 8.43
N VAL A 144 12.89 34.63 8.39
CA VAL A 144 11.57 34.03 8.26
C VAL A 144 11.37 33.61 6.81
N LEU A 145 11.00 32.36 6.59
CA LEU A 145 10.92 31.76 5.28
C LEU A 145 9.56 31.08 5.05
N ASP A 146 9.10 31.16 3.83
CA ASP A 146 7.95 30.38 3.36
C ASP A 146 8.37 28.97 2.98
N MET A 147 7.48 27.99 3.18
CA MET A 147 7.64 26.63 2.70
C MET A 147 6.57 26.29 1.66
N ALA A 148 6.88 25.36 0.78
CA ALA A 148 5.94 24.86 -0.23
C ALA A 148 5.53 23.43 0.11
N LEU A 149 4.23 23.21 0.33
CA LEU A 149 3.70 21.88 0.58
C LEU A 149 3.40 21.19 -0.74
N TYR A 150 4.11 20.10 -1.00
CA TYR A 150 3.91 19.20 -2.14
C TYR A 150 3.42 17.85 -1.67
N ALA A 151 2.51 17.22 -2.39
CA ALA A 151 2.06 15.87 -2.10
C ALA A 151 1.90 15.02 -3.34
N LEU A 152 2.14 13.73 -3.15
CA LEU A 152 1.80 12.64 -4.05
C LEU A 152 0.90 11.67 -3.31
N THR A 153 -0.30 11.44 -3.83
CA THR A 153 -1.24 10.47 -3.27
C THR A 153 -1.22 9.18 -4.08
N ARG A 154 -1.41 8.05 -3.37
CA ARG A 154 -1.67 6.79 -4.06
C ARG A 154 -2.89 6.98 -4.94
N GLN A 155 -2.75 6.69 -6.22
CA GLN A 155 -3.90 6.55 -7.09
C GLN A 155 -4.69 5.34 -6.57
N THR A 156 -5.73 5.60 -5.81
CA THR A 156 -6.72 4.57 -5.53
C THR A 156 -7.58 4.46 -6.76
N GLU A 157 -7.29 3.49 -7.63
CA GLU A 157 -8.27 3.06 -8.60
C GLU A 157 -9.54 2.75 -7.79
N THR A 158 -10.58 3.50 -8.01
CA THR A 158 -11.86 3.26 -7.34
C THR A 158 -12.55 2.14 -8.10
N TYR A 159 -12.58 0.98 -7.48
CA TYR A 159 -13.37 -0.15 -7.97
C TYR A 159 -14.74 -0.06 -7.32
N PRO A 160 -15.78 0.44 -8.02
CA PRO A 160 -17.13 0.48 -7.47
C PRO A 160 -17.54 -0.92 -7.03
N VAL A 161 -18.02 -1.03 -5.79
CA VAL A 161 -18.52 -2.28 -5.24
C VAL A 161 -20.01 -2.14 -4.97
N ARG A 162 -20.79 -3.09 -5.45
CA ARG A 162 -22.22 -3.14 -5.23
C ARG A 162 -22.73 -4.58 -5.18
N ARG A 163 -23.96 -4.75 -4.72
CA ARG A 163 -24.68 -6.01 -4.85
C ARG A 163 -24.95 -6.31 -6.34
N LEU A 164 -24.77 -7.57 -6.74
CA LEU A 164 -25.05 -8.03 -8.09
C LEU A 164 -26.54 -8.30 -8.31
N ASN A 165 -26.99 -8.03 -9.52
CA ASN A 165 -28.32 -8.40 -10.00
C ASN A 165 -28.33 -9.87 -10.46
N ALA A 166 -29.52 -10.43 -10.68
CA ALA A 166 -29.67 -11.84 -11.06
C ALA A 166 -28.98 -12.20 -12.38
N ASP A 167 -28.97 -11.28 -13.35
CA ASP A 167 -28.32 -11.44 -14.66
C ASP A 167 -26.78 -11.37 -14.61
N GLU A 168 -26.21 -10.86 -13.51
CA GLU A 168 -24.78 -10.75 -13.32
C GLU A 168 -24.16 -11.93 -12.54
N ILE A 169 -25.00 -12.79 -11.95
CA ILE A 169 -24.53 -13.90 -11.11
C ILE A 169 -23.68 -14.88 -11.92
N GLN A 170 -24.06 -15.17 -13.17
CA GLN A 170 -23.26 -16.07 -14.01
C GLN A 170 -21.84 -15.55 -14.21
N SER A 171 -21.65 -14.25 -14.44
CA SER A 171 -20.34 -13.64 -14.56
C SER A 171 -19.52 -13.74 -13.26
N ALA A 172 -20.18 -13.69 -12.09
CA ALA A 172 -19.52 -13.90 -10.80
C ALA A 172 -19.09 -15.37 -10.60
N LEU A 173 -19.89 -16.32 -11.04
CA LEU A 173 -19.54 -17.76 -10.99
C LEU A 173 -18.37 -18.07 -11.93
N ASP A 174 -18.37 -17.50 -13.13
CA ASP A 174 -17.30 -17.66 -14.11
C ASP A 174 -15.97 -17.09 -13.57
N LEU A 175 -16.01 -15.87 -12.99
CA LEU A 175 -14.85 -15.28 -12.32
C LEU A 175 -14.36 -16.15 -11.15
N THR A 176 -15.29 -16.63 -10.33
CA THR A 176 -14.98 -17.52 -9.20
C THR A 176 -14.22 -18.77 -9.69
N TRP A 177 -14.71 -19.41 -10.74
CA TRP A 177 -14.08 -20.59 -11.30
C TRP A 177 -12.69 -20.31 -11.90
N GLU A 178 -12.56 -19.20 -12.65
CA GLU A 178 -11.28 -18.77 -13.23
C GLU A 178 -10.21 -18.59 -12.14
N VAL A 179 -10.54 -17.84 -11.09
CA VAL A 179 -9.61 -17.50 -10.01
C VAL A 179 -9.33 -18.74 -9.12
N PHE A 180 -10.35 -19.55 -8.85
CA PHE A 180 -10.18 -20.82 -8.13
C PHE A 180 -9.19 -21.74 -8.82
N LEU A 181 -9.31 -21.94 -10.13
CA LEU A 181 -8.37 -22.78 -10.91
C LEU A 181 -6.94 -22.27 -10.83
N GLN A 182 -6.77 -20.96 -10.79
CA GLN A 182 -5.44 -20.35 -10.78
C GLN A 182 -4.74 -20.44 -9.42
N PHE A 183 -5.46 -20.26 -8.32
CA PHE A 183 -4.85 -20.07 -7.00
C PHE A 183 -5.16 -21.15 -5.97
N GLU A 184 -6.31 -21.78 -6.05
CA GLU A 184 -6.77 -22.72 -5.04
C GLU A 184 -6.73 -24.19 -5.51
N ALA A 185 -7.12 -24.44 -6.75
CA ALA A 185 -7.13 -25.80 -7.31
C ALA A 185 -5.77 -26.54 -7.19
N PRO A 186 -4.59 -25.88 -7.30
CA PRO A 186 -3.31 -26.54 -7.07
C PRO A 186 -3.14 -27.13 -5.66
N GLU A 187 -3.88 -26.66 -4.67
CA GLU A 187 -3.84 -27.11 -3.28
C GLU A 187 -4.84 -28.25 -2.99
N TYR A 188 -5.69 -28.62 -3.97
CA TYR A 188 -6.80 -29.55 -3.79
C TYR A 188 -6.64 -30.84 -4.58
N SER A 189 -7.27 -31.91 -4.07
CA SER A 189 -7.43 -33.14 -4.83
C SER A 189 -8.41 -32.99 -5.99
N LYS A 190 -8.37 -33.90 -6.94
CA LYS A 190 -9.36 -33.93 -8.03
C LYS A 190 -10.80 -33.98 -7.50
N GLU A 191 -11.05 -34.77 -6.44
CA GLU A 191 -12.35 -34.84 -5.77
C GLU A 191 -12.80 -33.44 -5.27
N GLY A 192 -11.89 -32.69 -4.63
CA GLY A 192 -12.19 -31.32 -4.15
C GLY A 192 -12.50 -30.35 -5.28
N ILE A 193 -11.76 -30.43 -6.39
CA ILE A 193 -11.99 -29.60 -7.57
C ILE A 193 -13.36 -29.93 -8.20
N ASP A 194 -13.68 -31.20 -8.37
CA ASP A 194 -14.95 -31.66 -8.92
C ASP A 194 -16.12 -31.28 -8.00
N PHE A 195 -15.95 -31.41 -6.68
CA PHE A 195 -16.94 -30.99 -5.69
C PHE A 195 -17.17 -29.47 -5.73
N PHE A 196 -16.11 -28.66 -5.81
CA PHE A 196 -16.24 -27.21 -5.89
C PHE A 196 -16.96 -26.81 -7.19
N ARG A 197 -16.62 -27.43 -8.33
CA ARG A 197 -17.32 -27.18 -9.60
C ARG A 197 -18.80 -27.50 -9.49
N ALA A 198 -19.15 -28.67 -9.00
CA ALA A 198 -20.53 -29.07 -8.81
C ALA A 198 -21.32 -28.08 -7.91
N SER A 199 -20.64 -27.50 -6.92
CA SER A 199 -21.24 -26.49 -6.04
C SER A 199 -21.53 -25.14 -6.71
N LEU A 200 -20.81 -24.81 -7.77
CA LEU A 200 -21.08 -23.61 -8.59
C LEU A 200 -22.21 -23.87 -9.60
N ASP A 201 -22.34 -25.10 -10.10
CA ASP A 201 -23.35 -25.52 -11.05
C ASP A 201 -24.73 -25.79 -10.38
N ASP A 202 -24.78 -25.82 -9.05
CA ASP A 202 -26.02 -25.98 -8.28
C ASP A 202 -26.81 -24.66 -8.24
N GLU A 203 -27.83 -24.56 -9.13
CA GLU A 203 -28.65 -23.37 -9.24
C GLU A 203 -29.46 -23.06 -7.97
N GLU A 204 -29.96 -24.05 -7.25
CA GLU A 204 -30.72 -23.82 -6.02
C GLU A 204 -29.84 -23.22 -4.95
N ARG A 205 -28.65 -23.76 -4.78
CA ARG A 205 -27.64 -23.23 -3.88
C ARG A 205 -27.20 -21.81 -4.27
N THR A 206 -26.91 -21.56 -5.54
CA THR A 206 -26.43 -20.24 -5.99
C THR A 206 -27.51 -19.17 -5.90
N ARG A 207 -28.78 -19.47 -6.12
CA ARG A 207 -29.91 -18.54 -5.90
C ARG A 207 -30.10 -18.15 -4.44
N ALA A 208 -29.70 -18.99 -3.50
CA ALA A 208 -29.76 -18.68 -2.06
C ALA A 208 -28.63 -17.75 -1.59
N LEU A 209 -27.62 -17.50 -2.39
CA LEU A 209 -26.50 -16.64 -2.06
C LEU A 209 -26.76 -15.19 -2.43
N LYS A 210 -26.17 -14.27 -1.64
CA LYS A 210 -26.12 -12.84 -1.99
C LYS A 210 -24.72 -12.51 -2.53
N PHE A 211 -24.66 -12.03 -3.76
CA PHE A 211 -23.41 -11.70 -4.42
C PHE A 211 -23.12 -10.20 -4.42
N TYR A 212 -21.86 -9.84 -4.21
CA TYR A 212 -21.28 -8.51 -4.34
C TYR A 212 -20.21 -8.57 -5.42
N GLY A 213 -20.15 -7.55 -6.27
CA GLY A 213 -19.17 -7.42 -7.34
C GLY A 213 -18.37 -6.13 -7.22
N ALA A 214 -17.08 -6.22 -7.52
CA ALA A 214 -16.19 -5.07 -7.71
C ALA A 214 -15.93 -4.91 -9.21
N PHE A 215 -15.97 -3.68 -9.71
CA PHE A 215 -15.90 -3.39 -11.14
C PHE A 215 -14.71 -2.49 -11.48
N ASP A 216 -14.06 -2.76 -12.62
CA ASP A 216 -13.12 -1.86 -13.30
C ASP A 216 -13.82 -1.40 -14.59
N GLY A 217 -14.33 -0.16 -14.60
CA GLY A 217 -15.32 0.23 -15.60
C GLY A 217 -16.55 -0.68 -15.56
N ASP A 218 -16.86 -1.33 -16.67
CA ASP A 218 -17.96 -2.29 -16.79
C ASP A 218 -17.53 -3.74 -16.53
N GLN A 219 -16.23 -4.00 -16.31
CA GLN A 219 -15.71 -5.35 -16.12
C GLN A 219 -15.78 -5.76 -14.66
N LEU A 220 -16.38 -6.93 -14.37
CA LEU A 220 -16.32 -7.56 -13.05
C LEU A 220 -14.90 -8.09 -12.80
N VAL A 221 -14.25 -7.61 -11.73
CA VAL A 221 -12.86 -7.95 -11.38
C VAL A 221 -12.71 -8.60 -10.01
N GLY A 222 -13.78 -8.64 -9.24
CA GLY A 222 -13.82 -9.34 -7.96
C GLY A 222 -15.25 -9.64 -7.53
N THR A 223 -15.43 -10.72 -6.77
CA THR A 223 -16.73 -11.13 -6.23
C THR A 223 -16.60 -11.63 -4.80
N LEU A 224 -17.64 -11.40 -4.01
CA LEU A 224 -17.86 -11.97 -2.69
C LEU A 224 -19.29 -12.47 -2.62
N CYS A 225 -19.50 -13.69 -2.15
CA CYS A 225 -20.86 -14.18 -1.91
C CYS A 225 -21.09 -14.56 -0.45
N MET A 226 -22.30 -14.31 0.01
CA MET A 226 -22.77 -14.59 1.36
C MET A 226 -23.81 -15.68 1.37
N ARG A 227 -23.60 -16.65 2.25
CA ARG A 227 -24.61 -17.61 2.68
C ARG A 227 -25.20 -17.11 4.01
N GLU A 228 -26.50 -16.89 4.01
CA GLU A 228 -27.20 -16.41 5.20
C GLU A 228 -27.04 -17.38 6.41
N PRO A 229 -26.97 -16.87 7.64
CA PRO A 229 -27.10 -15.45 7.98
C PRO A 229 -25.79 -14.65 8.02
N GLN A 230 -24.60 -15.28 7.96
CA GLN A 230 -23.33 -14.59 8.21
C GLN A 230 -22.08 -15.35 7.74
N HIS A 231 -22.22 -16.31 6.81
CA HIS A 231 -21.10 -17.09 6.33
C HIS A 231 -20.67 -16.64 4.92
N ILE A 232 -19.39 -16.27 4.76
CA ILE A 232 -18.82 -15.99 3.44
C ILE A 232 -18.67 -17.31 2.69
N GLY A 233 -19.42 -17.45 1.59
CA GLY A 233 -19.44 -18.64 0.76
C GLY A 233 -18.36 -18.66 -0.32
N GLY A 234 -17.85 -17.48 -0.71
CA GLY A 234 -16.80 -17.32 -1.72
C GLY A 234 -16.28 -15.88 -1.73
N PHE A 235 -14.98 -15.72 -2.08
CA PHE A 235 -14.33 -14.41 -2.11
C PHE A 235 -13.14 -14.45 -3.05
N PHE A 236 -13.30 -13.90 -4.25
CA PHE A 236 -12.37 -14.05 -5.35
C PHE A 236 -12.09 -12.69 -6.02
N VAL A 237 -10.83 -12.44 -6.37
CA VAL A 237 -10.38 -11.23 -7.10
C VAL A 237 -9.41 -11.66 -8.19
N LYS A 238 -9.55 -11.13 -9.41
CA LYS A 238 -8.65 -11.42 -10.53
C LYS A 238 -7.19 -11.11 -10.20
N ALA A 239 -6.26 -11.90 -10.72
CA ALA A 239 -4.83 -11.83 -10.43
C ALA A 239 -4.21 -10.44 -10.66
N ASP A 240 -4.52 -9.82 -11.78
CA ASP A 240 -4.05 -8.50 -12.20
C ASP A 240 -4.64 -7.34 -11.38
N HIS A 241 -5.63 -7.65 -10.52
CA HIS A 241 -6.30 -6.73 -9.61
C HIS A 241 -5.97 -7.00 -8.14
N HIS A 242 -5.06 -7.92 -7.84
CA HIS A 242 -4.61 -8.15 -6.47
C HIS A 242 -3.89 -6.92 -5.90
N ARG A 243 -3.95 -6.76 -4.56
CA ARG A 243 -3.32 -5.68 -3.79
C ARG A 243 -3.76 -4.25 -4.13
N LYS A 244 -4.83 -4.09 -4.90
CA LYS A 244 -5.47 -2.82 -5.22
C LYS A 244 -6.60 -2.41 -4.24
N GLY A 245 -6.77 -3.13 -3.13
CA GLY A 245 -7.78 -2.84 -2.10
C GLY A 245 -9.17 -3.41 -2.37
N ILE A 246 -9.39 -4.09 -3.50
CA ILE A 246 -10.70 -4.63 -3.94
C ILE A 246 -11.29 -5.58 -2.89
N GLY A 247 -10.49 -6.51 -2.37
CA GLY A 247 -10.97 -7.44 -1.35
C GLY A 247 -11.50 -6.71 -0.12
N ARG A 248 -10.78 -5.71 0.39
CA ARG A 248 -11.26 -4.90 1.52
C ARG A 248 -12.54 -4.16 1.17
N ALA A 249 -12.64 -3.56 -0.02
CA ALA A 249 -13.83 -2.84 -0.47
C ALA A 249 -15.05 -3.77 -0.58
N LEU A 250 -14.89 -4.99 -1.11
CA LEU A 250 -15.93 -6.01 -1.16
C LEU A 250 -16.42 -6.38 0.24
N PHE A 251 -15.50 -6.70 1.15
CA PHE A 251 -15.82 -7.07 2.53
C PHE A 251 -16.54 -5.94 3.27
N GLU A 252 -16.02 -4.71 3.20
CA GLU A 252 -16.63 -3.55 3.88
C GLU A 252 -18.00 -3.19 3.29
N THR A 253 -18.21 -3.35 1.98
CA THR A 253 -19.51 -3.09 1.36
C THR A 253 -20.52 -4.16 1.78
N MET A 254 -20.12 -5.43 1.74
CA MET A 254 -20.95 -6.52 2.23
C MET A 254 -21.34 -6.30 3.71
N ARG A 255 -20.34 -5.98 4.57
CA ARG A 255 -20.54 -5.79 6.00
C ARG A 255 -21.59 -4.72 6.35
N ARG A 256 -21.67 -3.64 5.55
CA ARG A 256 -22.68 -2.58 5.76
C ARG A 256 -24.12 -3.04 5.52
N ASP A 257 -24.32 -4.08 4.73
CA ASP A 257 -25.64 -4.62 4.45
C ASP A 257 -26.15 -5.58 5.56
N TYR A 258 -25.32 -5.82 6.58
CA TYR A 258 -25.64 -6.72 7.68
C TYR A 258 -25.48 -6.01 9.03
N ASP A 259 -26.52 -6.08 9.87
CA ASP A 259 -26.47 -5.63 11.26
C ASP A 259 -25.66 -6.58 12.17
N LYS A 260 -24.94 -7.53 11.60
CA LYS A 260 -24.12 -8.51 12.30
C LYS A 260 -22.71 -7.99 12.53
N GLN A 261 -22.16 -8.34 13.70
CA GLN A 261 -20.78 -8.00 14.04
C GLN A 261 -19.83 -9.20 13.89
N GLU A 262 -20.37 -10.36 13.59
CA GLU A 262 -19.60 -11.60 13.41
C GLU A 262 -19.85 -12.18 12.01
N PHE A 263 -18.78 -12.56 11.34
CA PHE A 263 -18.82 -13.26 10.06
C PHE A 263 -17.90 -14.48 10.11
N THR A 264 -18.33 -15.58 9.53
CA THR A 264 -17.52 -16.81 9.44
C THR A 264 -17.11 -17.10 7.99
N VAL A 265 -16.03 -17.84 7.83
CA VAL A 265 -15.56 -18.36 6.55
C VAL A 265 -14.81 -19.67 6.73
N ASN A 266 -14.86 -20.53 5.73
CA ASN A 266 -13.95 -21.65 5.55
C ASN A 266 -12.87 -21.23 4.55
N SER A 267 -11.75 -20.71 5.07
CA SER A 267 -10.66 -20.19 4.22
C SER A 267 -9.84 -21.30 3.59
N SER A 268 -9.64 -21.26 2.28
CA SER A 268 -8.62 -22.10 1.63
C SER A 268 -7.23 -21.83 2.20
N PRO A 269 -6.28 -22.77 2.11
CA PRO A 269 -4.90 -22.56 2.58
C PRO A 269 -4.27 -21.30 1.96
N TYR A 270 -4.54 -21.04 0.68
CA TYR A 270 -4.08 -19.85 -0.03
C TYR A 270 -4.60 -18.55 0.59
N ALA A 271 -5.86 -18.51 1.03
CA ALA A 271 -6.55 -17.28 1.43
C ALA A 271 -6.42 -16.95 2.94
N VAL A 272 -5.89 -17.82 3.79
CA VAL A 272 -5.77 -17.59 5.25
C VAL A 272 -5.16 -16.22 5.55
N LYS A 273 -4.00 -15.89 4.94
CA LYS A 273 -3.35 -14.59 5.16
C LYS A 273 -4.15 -13.40 4.65
N VAL A 274 -5.04 -13.59 3.69
CA VAL A 274 -5.94 -12.53 3.20
C VAL A 274 -6.99 -12.24 4.26
N TYR A 275 -7.61 -13.27 4.83
CA TYR A 275 -8.60 -13.13 5.88
C TYR A 275 -8.01 -12.59 7.18
N GLU A 276 -6.80 -13.00 7.58
CA GLU A 276 -6.09 -12.42 8.72
C GLU A 276 -5.91 -10.90 8.58
N ARG A 277 -5.55 -10.42 7.37
CA ARG A 277 -5.42 -8.97 7.09
C ARG A 277 -6.75 -8.21 7.09
N LEU A 278 -7.86 -8.91 6.95
CA LEU A 278 -9.20 -8.36 7.10
C LEU A 278 -9.69 -8.38 8.56
N GLY A 279 -8.94 -9.02 9.46
CA GLY A 279 -9.26 -9.11 10.88
C GLY A 279 -9.96 -10.40 11.28
N PHE A 280 -9.92 -11.45 10.45
CA PHE A 280 -10.40 -12.77 10.83
C PHE A 280 -9.35 -13.53 11.65
N GLU A 281 -9.82 -14.32 12.61
CA GLU A 281 -9.02 -15.22 13.42
C GLU A 281 -9.44 -16.68 13.15
N ALA A 282 -8.46 -17.60 13.10
CA ALA A 282 -8.76 -19.02 12.99
C ALA A 282 -9.45 -19.52 14.28
N THR A 283 -10.51 -20.30 14.10
CA THR A 283 -11.26 -20.90 15.22
C THR A 283 -10.92 -22.36 15.45
N ASP A 284 -10.28 -23.00 14.46
CA ASP A 284 -9.81 -24.38 14.51
C ASP A 284 -8.60 -24.57 13.56
N THR A 285 -7.98 -25.73 13.62
CA THR A 285 -6.94 -26.16 12.69
C THR A 285 -7.53 -26.46 11.30
N GLU A 286 -6.64 -26.60 10.31
CA GLU A 286 -7.03 -27.00 8.95
C GLU A 286 -7.81 -28.32 8.95
N GLN A 287 -8.88 -28.37 8.17
CA GLN A 287 -9.79 -29.49 8.00
C GLN A 287 -9.87 -29.89 6.51
N VAL A 288 -10.31 -31.11 6.26
CA VAL A 288 -10.57 -31.63 4.90
C VAL A 288 -11.98 -32.20 4.85
N VAL A 289 -12.80 -31.69 3.93
CA VAL A 289 -14.17 -32.20 3.69
C VAL A 289 -14.40 -32.26 2.18
N ASN A 290 -14.84 -33.41 1.67
CA ASN A 290 -15.08 -33.66 0.24
C ASN A 290 -13.88 -33.24 -0.65
N GLY A 291 -12.66 -33.51 -0.18
CA GLY A 291 -11.42 -33.17 -0.89
C GLY A 291 -11.01 -31.70 -0.86
N LEU A 292 -11.79 -30.81 -0.22
CA LEU A 292 -11.45 -29.40 0.02
C LEU A 292 -10.77 -29.24 1.36
N ARG A 293 -9.63 -28.57 1.37
CA ARG A 293 -8.88 -28.18 2.57
C ARG A 293 -9.29 -26.77 2.97
N PHE A 294 -9.57 -26.54 4.24
CA PHE A 294 -9.91 -25.21 4.73
C PHE A 294 -9.60 -25.04 6.22
N THR A 295 -9.37 -23.80 6.61
CA THR A 295 -9.29 -23.36 8.01
C THR A 295 -10.55 -22.56 8.34
N PRO A 296 -11.35 -23.00 9.37
CA PRO A 296 -12.47 -22.21 9.83
C PRO A 296 -11.98 -20.92 10.47
N MET A 297 -12.56 -19.77 10.09
CA MET A 297 -12.15 -18.47 10.60
C MET A 297 -13.39 -17.63 10.95
N ILE A 298 -13.22 -16.71 11.91
CA ILE A 298 -14.25 -15.77 12.36
C ILE A 298 -13.71 -14.35 12.39
N TYR A 299 -14.55 -13.42 11.95
CA TYR A 299 -14.38 -11.98 12.14
C TYR A 299 -15.33 -11.52 13.25
N LYS A 300 -14.79 -10.72 14.20
CA LYS A 300 -15.54 -10.03 15.25
C LYS A 300 -15.21 -8.56 15.22
N SER A 301 -16.21 -7.69 15.05
CA SER A 301 -16.01 -6.24 15.04
C SER A 301 -16.00 -5.64 16.43
#